data_2f299943972969fdce52d33572a35ec4
#
_entry.id   2f299943972969fdce52d33572a35ec4
#
_cell.length_a   1.000
_cell.length_b   1.000
_cell.length_c   1.000
_cell.angle_alpha   90.00
_cell.angle_beta   90.00
_cell.angle_gamma   90.00
#
_symmetry.space_group_name_H-M   'P 1'
#
loop_
_entity.id
_entity.type
_entity.pdbx_description
1 polymer ?
#
loop_
_entity_poly.entity_id
_entity_poly.type
_entity_poly.pdbx_seq_one_letter_code
_entity_poly.pdbx_strand_id
1 'polypeptide(L)'
;MKQFYLLSTLLYALAISNPVSAQITIDEIKTDPSERILKNEVRPTTVDAQSYFSCARYRAERAAIRKERNTLEFGGGILGSVASYSDSWIETSGGDNSIGLAATLFLHHTFTKQRFTIETKFDAKFGYNRMNIEVAGDGGSTTSEATWYKNQDEFQISTNPAYIINKSWQVGSIIKFRSQFANGYVSRSQQTADDRKSTFMSPGYLDISGGFTYTCPLERFPIKINLSPIALSAVFVESAKVRKNEWDDKPGWQAYGLSNANKTSKYEGGSSIQIDFDRTFGRKGIFRYRTTLFSFMGWMSNLNMKNRYT
;
A
#
# COMPACT_ATOMS: atom_id res chain seq x y z
N MET A 1 -11.74 -12.86 19.16
CA MET A 1 -13.09 -12.98 18.59
C MET A 1 -13.75 -11.63 18.26
N LYS A 2 -13.76 -10.61 19.12
CA LYS A 2 -14.39 -9.30 18.81
C LYS A 2 -13.80 -8.56 17.59
N GLN A 3 -12.53 -8.75 17.26
CA GLN A 3 -11.88 -8.10 16.10
C GLN A 3 -12.23 -8.75 14.75
N PHE A 4 -12.63 -10.02 14.75
CA PHE A 4 -13.07 -10.70 13.52
C PHE A 4 -14.43 -10.20 13.05
N TYR A 5 -15.31 -9.83 13.97
CA TYR A 5 -16.62 -9.28 13.60
C TYR A 5 -16.54 -7.89 12.97
N LEU A 6 -15.57 -7.07 13.38
CA LEU A 6 -15.36 -5.75 12.80
C LEU A 6 -14.84 -5.84 11.34
N LEU A 7 -13.99 -6.81 11.04
CA LEU A 7 -13.48 -7.03 9.69
C LEU A 7 -14.58 -7.60 8.77
N SER A 8 -15.40 -8.52 9.29
CA SER A 8 -16.51 -9.11 8.53
C SER A 8 -17.61 -8.08 8.24
N THR A 9 -17.92 -7.18 9.18
CA THR A 9 -18.90 -6.11 8.95
C THR A 9 -18.40 -5.07 7.96
N LEU A 10 -17.09 -4.77 7.95
CA LEU A 10 -16.50 -3.86 6.97
C LEU A 10 -16.50 -4.46 5.56
N LEU A 11 -16.20 -5.76 5.42
CA LEU A 11 -16.29 -6.48 4.15
C LEU A 11 -17.74 -6.61 3.67
N TYR A 12 -18.69 -6.80 4.58
CA TYR A 12 -20.11 -6.88 4.23
C TYR A 12 -20.68 -5.52 3.81
N ALA A 13 -20.23 -4.42 4.44
CA ALA A 13 -20.58 -3.06 4.05
C ALA A 13 -20.02 -2.68 2.67
N LEU A 14 -18.84 -3.17 2.31
CA LEU A 14 -18.24 -3.01 0.97
C LEU A 14 -18.94 -3.85 -0.10
N ALA A 15 -19.50 -5.02 0.25
CA ALA A 15 -20.21 -5.88 -0.68
C ALA A 15 -21.64 -5.41 -0.98
N ILE A 16 -22.23 -4.57 -0.11
CA ILE A 16 -23.62 -4.07 -0.27
C ILE A 16 -23.64 -2.72 -1.01
N SER A 17 -22.53 -2.04 -1.16
CA SER A 17 -22.45 -0.89 -2.04
C SER A 17 -22.47 -1.35 -3.50
N ASN A 18 -23.64 -1.77 -3.98
CA ASN A 18 -23.89 -1.84 -5.40
C ASN A 18 -23.65 -0.42 -5.93
N PRO A 19 -22.69 -0.20 -6.83
CA PRO A 19 -22.71 0.99 -7.64
C PRO A 19 -23.99 0.90 -8.48
N VAL A 20 -25.01 1.64 -8.11
CA VAL A 20 -26.04 2.01 -9.07
C VAL A 20 -25.30 2.82 -10.11
N SER A 21 -24.70 2.14 -11.07
CA SER A 21 -24.29 2.72 -12.32
C SER A 21 -25.57 3.12 -13.07
N ALA A 22 -26.10 4.26 -12.70
CA ALA A 22 -26.85 5.01 -13.68
C ALA A 22 -25.83 5.51 -14.71
N GLN A 23 -25.34 4.60 -15.56
CA GLN A 23 -24.72 4.95 -16.82
C GLN A 23 -25.82 5.53 -17.70
N ILE A 24 -26.08 6.80 -17.53
CA ILE A 24 -26.67 7.58 -18.63
C ILE A 24 -25.50 7.75 -19.60
N THR A 25 -25.38 6.79 -20.52
CA THR A 25 -24.50 6.91 -21.67
C THR A 25 -24.98 8.09 -22.46
N ILE A 26 -24.11 9.07 -22.71
CA ILE A 26 -24.40 10.28 -23.51
C ILE A 26 -24.89 9.90 -24.93
N ASP A 27 -24.63 8.68 -25.35
CA ASP A 27 -25.12 8.14 -26.64
C ASP A 27 -26.62 7.82 -26.67
N GLU A 28 -27.31 7.75 -25.55
CA GLU A 28 -28.75 7.55 -25.50
C GLU A 28 -29.57 8.84 -25.66
N ILE A 29 -28.92 9.97 -25.70
CA ILE A 29 -29.55 11.26 -26.13
C ILE A 29 -29.21 11.51 -27.59
N LYS A 30 -29.43 10.53 -28.43
CA LYS A 30 -29.64 10.77 -29.86
C LYS A 30 -31.07 11.30 -30.02
N THR A 31 -31.24 12.58 -29.76
CA THR A 31 -32.42 13.28 -30.22
C THR A 31 -32.48 13.12 -31.75
N ASP A 32 -33.59 12.55 -32.22
CA ASP A 32 -33.90 12.41 -33.63
C ASP A 32 -33.58 13.75 -34.37
N PRO A 33 -32.88 13.72 -35.50
CA PRO A 33 -32.55 14.94 -36.25
C PRO A 33 -33.77 15.80 -36.58
N SER A 34 -34.95 15.19 -36.72
CA SER A 34 -36.23 15.87 -36.91
C SER A 34 -36.66 16.73 -35.72
N GLU A 35 -36.40 16.29 -34.48
CA GLU A 35 -36.69 17.08 -33.28
C GLU A 35 -35.73 18.28 -33.11
N ARG A 36 -34.52 18.20 -33.65
CA ARG A 36 -33.57 19.33 -33.63
C ARG A 36 -34.03 20.45 -34.55
N ILE A 37 -34.62 20.12 -35.71
CA ILE A 37 -35.11 21.12 -36.67
C ILE A 37 -36.32 21.83 -36.10
N LEU A 38 -37.27 21.11 -35.52
CA LEU A 38 -38.46 21.70 -34.89
C LEU A 38 -38.15 22.59 -33.68
N LYS A 39 -37.15 22.25 -32.85
CA LYS A 39 -36.73 23.08 -31.73
C LYS A 39 -35.99 24.35 -32.15
N ASN A 40 -35.41 24.39 -33.34
CA ASN A 40 -34.73 25.59 -33.84
C ASN A 40 -35.66 26.59 -34.52
N GLU A 41 -36.80 26.15 -35.04
CA GLU A 41 -37.77 27.03 -35.71
C GLU A 41 -38.71 27.80 -34.77
N VAL A 42 -38.86 27.34 -33.52
CA VAL A 42 -39.83 27.92 -32.55
C VAL A 42 -39.14 28.62 -31.36
N ARG A 43 -37.94 29.12 -31.51
CA ARG A 43 -37.33 29.90 -30.43
C ARG A 43 -37.66 31.39 -30.58
N PRO A 44 -38.51 31.96 -29.69
CA PRO A 44 -38.54 33.44 -29.56
C PRO A 44 -37.13 33.90 -29.17
N THR A 45 -36.69 34.99 -29.76
CA THR A 45 -35.37 35.62 -29.64
C THR A 45 -35.02 36.12 -28.23
N THR A 46 -35.74 35.73 -27.18
CA THR A 46 -35.36 35.98 -25.80
C THR A 46 -34.50 34.82 -25.32
N VAL A 47 -33.20 35.05 -25.30
CA VAL A 47 -32.23 34.14 -24.66
C VAL A 47 -32.56 34.13 -23.16
N ASP A 48 -33.27 33.10 -22.71
CA ASP A 48 -33.50 32.90 -21.31
C ASP A 48 -32.18 32.51 -20.66
N ALA A 49 -31.50 33.50 -20.07
CA ALA A 49 -30.20 33.30 -19.40
C ALA A 49 -30.27 32.24 -18.28
N GLN A 50 -31.47 31.91 -17.79
CA GLN A 50 -31.65 30.85 -16.76
C GLN A 50 -31.46 29.45 -17.33
N SER A 51 -31.69 29.20 -18.61
CA SER A 51 -31.48 27.87 -19.21
C SER A 51 -29.99 27.49 -19.32
N TYR A 52 -29.07 28.44 -19.35
CA TYR A 52 -27.63 28.23 -19.41
C TYR A 52 -27.05 27.74 -18.08
N PHE A 53 -27.71 28.01 -16.97
CA PHE A 53 -27.28 27.61 -15.61
C PHE A 53 -28.23 26.60 -14.96
N SER A 54 -28.70 25.62 -15.72
CA SER A 54 -29.43 24.52 -15.04
C SER A 54 -28.51 23.81 -14.04
N CYS A 55 -28.96 23.72 -12.79
CA CYS A 55 -28.19 23.02 -11.74
C CYS A 55 -27.81 21.60 -12.15
N ALA A 56 -28.61 20.95 -13.00
CA ALA A 56 -28.35 19.64 -13.54
C ALA A 56 -27.13 19.63 -14.48
N ARG A 57 -27.06 20.59 -15.42
CA ARG A 57 -25.92 20.70 -16.33
C ARG A 57 -24.63 21.03 -15.59
N TYR A 58 -24.69 21.96 -14.66
CA TYR A 58 -23.52 22.27 -13.81
C TYR A 58 -23.03 21.08 -12.97
N ARG A 59 -23.96 20.28 -12.44
CA ARG A 59 -23.61 19.05 -11.73
C ARG A 59 -22.99 18.02 -12.67
N ALA A 60 -23.52 17.84 -13.86
CA ALA A 60 -22.99 16.92 -14.87
C ALA A 60 -21.59 17.35 -15.34
N GLU A 61 -21.38 18.62 -15.64
CA GLU A 61 -20.06 19.16 -16.02
C GLU A 61 -19.03 18.99 -14.89
N ARG A 62 -19.42 19.27 -13.65
CA ARG A 62 -18.55 19.03 -12.49
C ARG A 62 -18.24 17.56 -12.30
N ALA A 63 -19.20 16.68 -12.51
CA ALA A 63 -19.00 15.24 -12.42
C ALA A 63 -18.04 14.73 -13.51
N ALA A 64 -18.20 15.22 -14.74
CA ALA A 64 -17.30 14.91 -15.85
C ALA A 64 -15.86 15.39 -15.58
N ILE A 65 -15.68 16.62 -15.11
CA ILE A 65 -14.37 17.16 -14.72
C ILE A 65 -13.75 16.37 -13.58
N ARG A 66 -14.55 15.94 -12.60
CA ARG A 66 -14.04 15.10 -11.51
C ARG A 66 -13.57 13.74 -12.02
N LYS A 67 -14.33 13.11 -12.92
CA LYS A 67 -13.98 11.82 -13.53
C LYS A 67 -12.70 11.94 -14.37
N GLU A 68 -12.54 13.00 -15.13
CA GLU A 68 -11.34 13.25 -15.93
C GLU A 68 -10.08 13.48 -15.06
N ARG A 69 -10.23 14.13 -13.89
CA ARG A 69 -9.13 14.46 -13.00
C ARG A 69 -8.75 13.36 -12.03
N ASN A 70 -9.63 12.41 -11.80
CA ASN A 70 -9.44 11.36 -10.81
C ASN A 70 -9.47 10.00 -11.51
N THR A 71 -8.38 9.28 -11.39
CA THR A 71 -8.30 7.88 -11.78
C THR A 71 -8.22 7.04 -10.53
N LEU A 72 -9.12 6.07 -10.39
CA LEU A 72 -9.16 5.14 -9.28
C LEU A 72 -9.04 3.73 -9.82
N GLU A 73 -8.02 3.03 -9.37
CA GLU A 73 -7.79 1.61 -9.65
C GLU A 73 -7.82 0.85 -8.33
N PHE A 74 -8.61 -0.18 -8.26
CA PHE A 74 -8.64 -1.05 -7.09
C PHE A 74 -8.73 -2.49 -7.53
N GLY A 75 -8.20 -3.37 -6.73
CA GLY A 75 -8.29 -4.80 -6.95
C GLY A 75 -7.82 -5.57 -5.74
N GLY A 76 -8.09 -6.85 -5.76
CA GLY A 76 -7.70 -7.74 -4.71
C GLY A 76 -7.67 -9.17 -5.22
N GLY A 77 -6.95 -10.01 -4.49
CA GLY A 77 -6.84 -11.43 -4.80
C GLY A 77 -6.75 -12.25 -3.53
N ILE A 78 -7.25 -13.47 -3.62
CA ILE A 78 -7.09 -14.50 -2.59
C ILE A 78 -6.34 -15.65 -3.22
N LEU A 79 -5.26 -16.06 -2.59
CA LEU A 79 -4.42 -17.18 -2.98
C LEU A 79 -4.49 -18.25 -1.91
N GLY A 80 -4.93 -19.45 -2.29
CA GLY A 80 -4.86 -20.65 -1.47
C GLY A 80 -3.75 -21.56 -1.98
N SER A 81 -3.02 -22.18 -1.08
CA SER A 81 -2.02 -23.20 -1.39
C SER A 81 -2.20 -24.39 -0.45
N VAL A 82 -2.10 -25.59 -1.00
CA VAL A 82 -2.15 -26.83 -0.22
C VAL A 82 -0.97 -27.68 -0.66
N ALA A 83 -0.19 -28.12 0.31
CA ALA A 83 0.85 -29.11 0.11
C ALA A 83 0.53 -30.33 0.99
N SER A 84 0.47 -31.49 0.37
CA SER A 84 0.22 -32.77 1.06
C SER A 84 1.23 -33.79 0.59
N TYR A 85 1.88 -34.42 1.53
CA TYR A 85 2.91 -35.43 1.31
C TYR A 85 2.52 -36.73 1.99
N SER A 86 2.96 -37.86 1.46
CA SER A 86 2.82 -39.15 2.12
C SER A 86 3.76 -39.26 3.31
N ASP A 87 3.39 -40.08 4.30
CA ASP A 87 4.18 -40.28 5.50
C ASP A 87 5.62 -40.75 5.18
N SER A 88 5.76 -41.68 4.22
CA SER A 88 7.06 -42.15 3.76
C SER A 88 7.94 -41.03 3.12
N TRP A 89 7.31 -40.08 2.47
CA TRP A 89 8.03 -38.91 1.92
C TRP A 89 8.49 -37.96 3.01
N ILE A 90 7.63 -37.73 4.01
CA ILE A 90 7.94 -36.89 5.17
C ILE A 90 9.13 -37.45 5.93
N GLU A 91 9.15 -38.76 6.17
CA GLU A 91 10.25 -39.44 6.87
C GLU A 91 11.57 -39.42 6.09
N THR A 92 11.53 -39.53 4.76
CA THR A 92 12.73 -39.67 3.93
C THR A 92 13.30 -38.35 3.46
N SER A 93 12.46 -37.43 3.05
CA SER A 93 12.85 -36.19 2.35
C SER A 93 12.61 -34.93 3.21
N GLY A 94 11.96 -35.07 4.34
CA GLY A 94 11.44 -33.95 5.10
C GLY A 94 10.28 -33.26 4.38
N GLY A 95 9.60 -32.42 5.06
CA GLY A 95 8.45 -31.69 4.55
C GLY A 95 7.23 -31.94 5.42
N ASP A 96 6.30 -30.99 5.39
CA ASP A 96 5.09 -31.07 6.20
C ASP A 96 3.87 -30.76 5.37
N ASN A 97 2.77 -31.39 5.71
CA ASN A 97 1.48 -31.04 5.19
C ASN A 97 1.13 -29.61 5.59
N SER A 98 0.83 -28.78 4.61
CA SER A 98 0.57 -27.36 4.87
C SER A 98 -0.58 -26.81 4.06
N ILE A 99 -1.29 -25.88 4.67
CA ILE A 99 -2.35 -25.11 4.02
C ILE A 99 -1.99 -23.64 4.19
N GLY A 100 -1.86 -22.94 3.08
CA GLY A 100 -1.61 -21.49 3.05
C GLY A 100 -2.81 -20.73 2.53
N LEU A 101 -3.11 -19.60 3.15
CA LEU A 101 -4.09 -18.65 2.69
C LEU A 101 -3.48 -17.25 2.71
N ALA A 102 -3.53 -16.57 1.58
CA ALA A 102 -3.06 -15.19 1.47
C ALA A 102 -4.09 -14.33 0.74
N ALA A 103 -4.29 -13.12 1.22
CA ALA A 103 -5.13 -12.11 0.60
C ALA A 103 -4.28 -10.88 0.28
N THR A 104 -4.52 -10.29 -0.88
CA THR A 104 -3.91 -9.04 -1.31
C THR A 104 -4.99 -8.04 -1.67
N LEU A 105 -4.76 -6.78 -1.37
CA LEU A 105 -5.64 -5.67 -1.71
C LEU A 105 -4.78 -4.51 -2.18
N PHE A 106 -5.17 -3.86 -3.26
CA PHE A 106 -4.58 -2.61 -3.69
C PHE A 106 -5.66 -1.58 -4.06
N LEU A 107 -5.35 -0.32 -3.77
CA LEU A 107 -6.17 0.82 -4.17
C LEU A 107 -5.21 1.93 -4.57
N HIS A 108 -5.28 2.33 -5.83
CA HIS A 108 -4.45 3.40 -6.38
C HIS A 108 -5.36 4.53 -6.85
N HIS A 109 -5.11 5.71 -6.34
CA HIS A 109 -5.85 6.91 -6.72
C HIS A 109 -4.88 7.96 -7.26
N THR A 110 -5.15 8.44 -8.46
CA THR A 110 -4.38 9.51 -9.08
C THR A 110 -5.31 10.71 -9.31
N PHE A 111 -4.94 11.82 -8.72
CA PHE A 111 -5.57 13.11 -8.98
C PHE A 111 -4.65 13.97 -9.80
N THR A 112 -5.15 14.52 -10.92
CA THR A 112 -4.39 15.41 -11.80
C THR A 112 -5.15 16.69 -12.08
N LYS A 113 -4.52 17.83 -11.83
CA LYS A 113 -5.07 19.15 -12.15
C LYS A 113 -3.98 20.03 -12.74
N GLN A 114 -4.03 20.27 -14.04
CA GLN A 114 -3.02 21.05 -14.76
C GLN A 114 -1.59 20.50 -14.54
N ARG A 115 -0.77 21.20 -13.78
CA ARG A 115 0.61 20.81 -13.45
C ARG A 115 0.74 20.11 -12.10
N PHE A 116 -0.35 19.96 -11.36
CA PHE A 116 -0.34 19.34 -10.06
C PHE A 116 -0.91 17.93 -10.13
N THR A 117 -0.20 16.96 -9.58
CA THR A 117 -0.65 15.58 -9.49
C THR A 117 -0.44 15.06 -8.07
N ILE A 118 -1.37 14.24 -7.61
CA ILE A 118 -1.26 13.49 -6.36
C ILE A 118 -1.53 12.03 -6.69
N GLU A 119 -0.57 11.20 -6.45
CA GLU A 119 -0.71 9.76 -6.57
C GLU A 119 -0.73 9.14 -5.17
N THR A 120 -1.82 8.48 -4.81
CA THR A 120 -1.96 7.80 -3.53
C THR A 120 -2.16 6.31 -3.79
N LYS A 121 -1.34 5.48 -3.15
CA LYS A 121 -1.40 4.02 -3.24
C LYS A 121 -1.58 3.44 -1.85
N PHE A 122 -2.50 2.52 -1.74
CA PHE A 122 -2.67 1.65 -0.59
C PHE A 122 -2.50 0.22 -1.07
N ASP A 123 -1.56 -0.48 -0.49
CA ASP A 123 -1.28 -1.89 -0.76
C ASP A 123 -1.32 -2.66 0.55
N ALA A 124 -2.02 -3.78 0.58
CA ALA A 124 -2.13 -4.61 1.75
C ALA A 124 -1.97 -6.09 1.38
N LYS A 125 -1.25 -6.82 2.22
CA LYS A 125 -1.05 -8.26 2.10
C LYS A 125 -1.26 -8.88 3.47
N PHE A 126 -2.03 -9.96 3.50
CA PHE A 126 -2.34 -10.65 4.74
C PHE A 126 -2.45 -12.15 4.48
N GLY A 127 -1.74 -12.95 5.24
CA GLY A 127 -1.74 -14.38 5.02
C GLY A 127 -1.36 -15.19 6.27
N TYR A 128 -1.93 -16.37 6.32
CA TYR A 128 -1.65 -17.39 7.33
C TYR A 128 -1.33 -18.72 6.67
N ASN A 129 -0.40 -19.43 7.28
CA ASN A 129 -0.14 -20.83 6.98
C ASN A 129 -0.49 -21.70 8.17
N ARG A 130 -0.99 -22.90 7.90
CA ARG A 130 -1.13 -23.98 8.85
C ARG A 130 -0.19 -25.10 8.45
N MET A 131 0.65 -25.51 9.36
CA MET A 131 1.53 -26.68 9.19
C MET A 131 1.70 -27.39 10.53
N ASN A 132 2.17 -28.61 10.48
CA ASN A 132 2.57 -29.33 11.67
C ASN A 132 3.90 -28.76 12.17
N ILE A 133 3.97 -28.47 13.45
CA ILE A 133 5.16 -27.97 14.12
C ILE A 133 5.47 -28.88 15.28
N GLU A 134 6.73 -29.23 15.41
CA GLU A 134 7.20 -29.97 16.57
C GLU A 134 7.21 -29.06 17.80
N VAL A 135 6.44 -29.43 18.80
CA VAL A 135 6.37 -28.73 20.07
C VAL A 135 7.06 -29.61 21.12
N ALA A 136 8.03 -29.04 21.81
CA ALA A 136 8.67 -29.73 22.93
C ALA A 136 7.64 -29.90 24.06
N GLY A 137 7.25 -31.13 24.33
CA GLY A 137 6.38 -31.48 25.43
C GLY A 137 7.13 -31.54 26.75
N ASP A 138 6.38 -31.47 27.86
CA ASP A 138 6.90 -31.63 29.22
C ASP A 138 7.47 -33.07 29.37
N GLY A 139 8.75 -33.15 29.66
CA GLY A 139 9.45 -34.46 29.80
C GLY A 139 10.29 -34.91 28.59
N GLY A 140 10.57 -34.01 27.60
CA GLY A 140 11.48 -34.30 26.49
C GLY A 140 10.84 -35.08 25.34
N SER A 141 9.52 -35.26 25.33
CA SER A 141 8.79 -35.80 24.19
C SER A 141 8.47 -34.68 23.20
N THR A 142 8.72 -34.92 21.93
CA THR A 142 8.32 -33.99 20.85
C THR A 142 6.95 -34.41 20.34
N THR A 143 6.00 -33.48 20.38
CA THR A 143 4.65 -33.72 19.84
C THR A 143 4.46 -32.84 18.60
N SER A 144 3.99 -33.44 17.53
CA SER A 144 3.64 -32.66 16.29
C SER A 144 2.24 -32.11 16.43
N GLU A 145 2.11 -30.79 16.39
CA GLU A 145 0.83 -30.10 16.49
C GLU A 145 0.61 -29.17 15.29
N ALA A 146 -0.59 -29.26 14.70
CA ALA A 146 -0.96 -28.41 13.57
C ALA A 146 -1.31 -27.01 14.03
N THR A 147 -0.43 -26.06 13.78
CA THR A 147 -0.57 -24.67 14.25
C THR A 147 -0.70 -23.68 13.09
N TRP A 148 -1.56 -22.68 13.28
CA TRP A 148 -1.66 -21.55 12.38
C TRP A 148 -0.63 -20.48 12.75
N TYR A 149 0.16 -20.05 11.79
CA TYR A 149 1.07 -18.93 11.97
C TYR A 149 0.97 -17.92 10.80
N LYS A 150 1.24 -16.69 11.12
CA LYS A 150 1.24 -15.59 10.18
C LYS A 150 2.47 -15.64 9.28
N ASN A 151 2.29 -15.68 7.96
CA ASN A 151 3.39 -15.67 6.99
C ASN A 151 3.53 -14.33 6.25
N GLN A 152 2.43 -13.62 6.06
CA GLN A 152 2.41 -12.30 5.42
C GLN A 152 1.49 -11.38 6.21
N ASP A 153 1.96 -10.19 6.49
CA ASP A 153 1.15 -9.17 7.15
C ASP A 153 1.84 -7.82 6.97
N GLU A 154 1.42 -7.10 5.97
CA GLU A 154 1.94 -5.77 5.66
C GLU A 154 0.86 -4.93 5.02
N PHE A 155 0.74 -3.70 5.45
CA PHE A 155 0.06 -2.68 4.68
C PHE A 155 0.95 -1.45 4.51
N GLN A 156 0.81 -0.84 3.36
CA GLN A 156 1.57 0.33 2.97
C GLN A 156 0.63 1.37 2.38
N ILE A 157 0.75 2.60 2.84
CA ILE A 157 0.13 3.78 2.24
C ILE A 157 1.24 4.66 1.74
N SER A 158 1.18 5.06 0.48
CA SER A 158 2.11 6.02 -0.09
C SER A 158 1.36 7.13 -0.80
N THR A 159 1.78 8.37 -0.57
CA THR A 159 1.20 9.54 -1.23
C THR A 159 2.34 10.37 -1.83
N ASN A 160 2.21 10.71 -3.10
CA ASN A 160 3.20 11.44 -3.88
C ASN A 160 2.56 12.69 -4.50
N PRO A 161 2.44 13.79 -3.75
CA PRO A 161 2.10 15.08 -4.32
C PRO A 161 3.28 15.64 -5.11
N ALA A 162 3.05 16.00 -6.37
CA ALA A 162 4.07 16.49 -7.27
C ALA A 162 3.57 17.66 -8.12
N TYR A 163 4.45 18.58 -8.41
CA TYR A 163 4.24 19.67 -9.35
C TYR A 163 5.11 19.48 -10.60
N ILE A 164 4.50 19.42 -11.76
CA ILE A 164 5.17 19.18 -13.03
C ILE A 164 5.74 20.51 -13.53
N ILE A 165 7.06 20.62 -13.53
CA ILE A 165 7.79 21.80 -14.04
C ILE A 165 7.79 21.75 -15.57
N ASN A 166 8.20 20.62 -16.13
CA ASN A 166 8.21 20.34 -17.57
C ASN A 166 8.03 18.84 -17.84
N LYS A 167 8.15 18.41 -19.10
CA LYS A 167 7.97 17.02 -19.51
C LYS A 167 8.93 16.02 -18.80
N SER A 168 10.07 16.49 -18.34
CA SER A 168 11.11 15.64 -17.74
C SER A 168 11.30 15.86 -16.25
N TRP A 169 10.89 17.01 -15.72
CA TRP A 169 11.16 17.39 -14.33
C TRP A 169 9.89 17.65 -13.54
N GLN A 170 9.85 17.09 -12.37
CA GLN A 170 8.81 17.31 -11.36
C GLN A 170 9.47 17.61 -10.02
N VAL A 171 8.83 18.43 -9.21
CA VAL A 171 9.19 18.66 -7.82
C VAL A 171 8.04 18.18 -6.94
N GLY A 172 8.36 17.49 -5.87
CA GLY A 172 7.33 16.93 -5.01
C GLY A 172 7.88 16.27 -3.76
N SER A 173 7.01 15.55 -3.09
CA SER A 173 7.37 14.74 -1.93
C SER A 173 6.79 13.36 -2.05
N ILE A 174 7.44 12.40 -1.40
CA ILE A 174 6.94 11.04 -1.23
C ILE A 174 6.74 10.83 0.26
N ILE A 175 5.53 10.50 0.66
CA ILE A 175 5.18 10.15 2.02
C ILE A 175 4.77 8.70 1.98
N LYS A 176 5.49 7.84 2.68
CA LYS A 176 5.25 6.41 2.73
C LYS A 176 5.10 5.98 4.18
N PHE A 177 4.00 5.34 4.49
CA PHE A 177 3.76 4.72 5.78
C PHE A 177 3.52 3.24 5.59
N ARG A 178 4.19 2.41 6.40
CA ARG A 178 4.01 0.97 6.37
C ARG A 178 3.93 0.41 7.78
N SER A 179 3.07 -0.58 7.99
CA SER A 179 2.93 -1.31 9.25
C SER A 179 2.26 -2.66 8.99
N GLN A 180 1.77 -3.28 10.03
CA GLN A 180 1.10 -4.57 9.99
C GLN A 180 -0.22 -4.53 10.75
N PHE A 181 -1.11 -5.50 10.46
CA PHE A 181 -2.44 -5.55 11.05
C PHE A 181 -2.49 -6.38 12.34
N ALA A 182 -1.83 -7.54 12.32
CA ALA A 182 -1.96 -8.55 13.35
C ALA A 182 -0.68 -8.76 14.15
N ASN A 183 -0.81 -9.47 15.26
CA ASN A 183 0.33 -9.84 16.07
C ASN A 183 1.24 -10.83 15.32
N GLY A 184 2.54 -10.60 15.40
CA GLY A 184 3.57 -11.55 14.98
C GLY A 184 4.32 -12.06 16.19
N TYR A 185 4.71 -13.31 16.13
CA TYR A 185 5.40 -14.01 17.22
C TYR A 185 6.78 -14.47 16.77
N VAL A 186 7.69 -14.63 17.69
CA VAL A 186 9.04 -15.16 17.45
C VAL A 186 8.95 -16.64 17.12
N SER A 187 8.30 -17.38 18.00
CA SER A 187 8.03 -18.80 17.82
C SER A 187 6.76 -19.04 17.02
N ARG A 188 6.75 -20.06 16.18
CA ARG A 188 5.56 -20.50 15.46
C ARG A 188 4.66 -21.37 16.34
N SER A 189 5.24 -22.10 17.28
CA SER A 189 4.55 -23.02 18.17
C SER A 189 3.95 -22.32 19.39
N GLN A 190 4.71 -21.42 20.02
CA GLN A 190 4.30 -20.72 21.23
C GLN A 190 3.91 -19.28 20.91
N GLN A 191 2.63 -19.06 20.66
CA GLN A 191 2.09 -17.73 20.32
C GLN A 191 1.57 -17.02 21.57
N THR A 192 2.43 -16.85 22.57
CA THR A 192 2.11 -16.17 23.83
C THR A 192 2.30 -14.66 23.74
N ALA A 193 1.74 -13.93 24.70
CA ALA A 193 1.91 -12.48 24.76
C ALA A 193 3.36 -12.06 25.00
N ASP A 194 4.14 -12.91 25.63
CA ASP A 194 5.54 -12.65 25.98
C ASP A 194 6.50 -13.01 24.83
N ASP A 195 6.04 -13.78 23.85
CA ASP A 195 6.78 -14.13 22.64
C ASP A 195 6.43 -13.21 21.44
N ARG A 196 5.83 -12.05 21.71
CA ARG A 196 5.36 -11.14 20.68
C ARG A 196 6.49 -10.34 20.07
N LYS A 197 6.74 -10.55 18.76
CA LYS A 197 7.70 -9.81 17.95
C LYS A 197 7.11 -8.52 17.39
N SER A 198 5.85 -8.54 17.03
CA SER A 198 5.20 -7.41 16.36
C SER A 198 3.70 -7.35 16.63
N THR A 199 3.12 -6.15 16.52
CA THR A 199 1.68 -5.91 16.62
C THR A 199 1.31 -4.71 15.76
N PHE A 200 0.02 -4.34 15.69
CA PHE A 200 -0.42 -3.14 14.99
C PHE A 200 0.39 -1.91 15.42
N MET A 201 0.94 -1.14 14.45
CA MET A 201 1.80 0.03 14.68
C MET A 201 3.09 -0.25 15.48
N SER A 202 3.49 -1.48 15.61
CA SER A 202 4.71 -1.87 16.34
C SER A 202 5.39 -3.05 15.64
N PRO A 203 6.29 -2.78 14.64
CA PRO A 203 6.74 -1.48 14.19
C PRO A 203 5.81 -0.78 13.19
N GLY A 204 5.78 0.54 13.23
CA GLY A 204 5.32 1.40 12.15
C GLY A 204 6.52 2.15 11.56
N TYR A 205 6.56 2.27 10.23
CA TYR A 205 7.62 2.97 9.50
C TYR A 205 7.01 4.13 8.74
N LEU A 206 7.57 5.32 8.91
CA LEU A 206 7.16 6.52 8.19
C LEU A 206 8.36 7.12 7.48
N ASP A 207 8.33 7.14 6.16
CA ASP A 207 9.34 7.75 5.33
C ASP A 207 8.74 8.96 4.60
N ILE A 208 9.35 10.11 4.79
CA ILE A 208 8.97 11.36 4.12
C ILE A 208 10.18 11.85 3.36
N SER A 209 10.06 12.07 2.08
CA SER A 209 11.13 12.62 1.25
C SER A 209 10.61 13.73 0.36
N GLY A 210 11.38 14.81 0.25
CA GLY A 210 11.08 15.94 -0.61
C GLY A 210 12.21 16.20 -1.60
N GLY A 211 11.88 16.39 -2.86
CA GLY A 211 12.91 16.58 -3.86
C GLY A 211 12.40 16.66 -5.29
N PHE A 212 13.27 16.29 -6.20
CA PHE A 212 13.06 16.40 -7.64
C PHE A 212 13.00 15.01 -8.27
N THR A 213 12.10 14.84 -9.21
CA THR A 213 12.01 13.64 -10.01
C THR A 213 12.32 14.00 -11.46
N TYR A 214 13.32 13.34 -12.00
CA TYR A 214 13.65 13.39 -13.42
C TYR A 214 13.11 12.15 -14.13
N THR A 215 12.34 12.35 -15.18
CA THR A 215 11.87 11.28 -16.06
C THR A 215 12.51 11.46 -17.42
N CYS A 216 13.26 10.45 -17.87
CA CYS A 216 13.88 10.50 -19.17
C CYS A 216 12.82 10.56 -20.28
N PRO A 217 12.88 11.54 -21.20
CA PRO A 217 11.88 11.69 -22.26
C PRO A 217 12.01 10.64 -23.38
N LEU A 218 13.08 9.83 -23.35
CA LEU A 218 13.34 8.80 -24.36
C LEU A 218 12.54 7.54 -24.05
N GLU A 219 11.58 7.18 -24.89
CA GLU A 219 10.81 5.92 -24.75
C GLU A 219 11.70 4.67 -24.76
N ARG A 220 12.84 4.73 -25.44
CA ARG A 220 13.83 3.65 -25.45
C ARG A 220 14.53 3.44 -24.13
N PHE A 221 14.53 4.46 -23.24
CA PHE A 221 15.28 4.44 -21.99
C PHE A 221 14.41 4.98 -20.84
N PRO A 222 13.40 4.25 -20.43
CA PRO A 222 12.43 4.70 -19.41
C PRO A 222 13.05 4.68 -18.02
N ILE A 223 13.94 5.63 -17.76
CA ILE A 223 14.54 5.86 -16.44
C ILE A 223 13.78 6.98 -15.74
N LYS A 224 13.45 6.75 -14.47
CA LYS A 224 12.94 7.74 -13.55
C LYS A 224 13.89 7.84 -12.36
N ILE A 225 14.47 9.02 -12.15
CA ILE A 225 15.39 9.28 -11.04
C ILE A 225 14.69 10.23 -10.06
N ASN A 226 14.54 9.78 -8.84
CA ASN A 226 14.05 10.61 -7.73
C ASN A 226 15.24 10.97 -6.86
N LEU A 227 15.50 12.26 -6.74
CA LEU A 227 16.55 12.82 -5.93
C LEU A 227 15.92 13.64 -4.81
N SER A 228 16.01 13.14 -3.59
CA SER A 228 15.42 13.77 -2.40
C SER A 228 16.51 14.23 -1.46
N PRO A 229 16.92 15.51 -1.54
CA PRO A 229 17.95 16.09 -0.66
C PRO A 229 17.49 16.14 0.80
N ILE A 230 16.19 16.17 1.04
CA ILE A 230 15.62 16.16 2.38
C ILE A 230 14.76 14.90 2.49
N ALA A 231 15.16 14.00 3.38
CA ALA A 231 14.43 12.78 3.69
C ALA A 231 14.42 12.56 5.20
N LEU A 232 13.29 12.11 5.72
CA LEU A 232 13.08 11.73 7.11
C LEU A 232 12.59 10.30 7.14
N SER A 233 13.24 9.45 7.91
CA SER A 233 12.77 8.11 8.23
C SER A 233 12.46 8.02 9.72
N ALA A 234 11.30 7.52 10.07
CA ALA A 234 10.86 7.35 11.44
C ALA A 234 10.39 5.91 11.66
N VAL A 235 10.77 5.36 12.80
CA VAL A 235 10.34 4.04 13.27
C VAL A 235 9.56 4.23 14.56
N PHE A 236 8.38 3.64 14.63
CA PHE A 236 7.51 3.69 15.81
C PHE A 236 7.31 2.28 16.35
N VAL A 237 7.46 2.10 17.65
CA VAL A 237 7.17 0.84 18.35
C VAL A 237 6.39 1.18 19.62
N GLU A 238 5.06 1.27 19.48
CA GLU A 238 4.17 1.67 20.57
C GLU A 238 4.08 0.60 21.67
N SER A 239 4.06 -0.66 21.31
CA SER A 239 3.88 -1.76 22.25
C SER A 239 5.08 -1.94 23.18
N ALA A 240 4.88 -1.76 24.47
CA ALA A 240 5.90 -2.02 25.48
C ALA A 240 6.35 -3.49 25.51
N LYS A 241 5.42 -4.43 25.25
CA LYS A 241 5.75 -5.85 25.16
C LYS A 241 6.71 -6.11 24.01
N VAL A 242 6.44 -5.60 22.82
CA VAL A 242 7.32 -5.74 21.66
C VAL A 242 8.71 -5.13 21.91
N ARG A 243 8.81 -4.01 22.61
CA ARG A 243 10.09 -3.39 22.95
C ARG A 243 10.92 -4.18 23.94
N LYS A 244 10.27 -4.84 24.90
CA LYS A 244 10.95 -5.55 26.00
C LYS A 244 11.23 -7.02 25.69
N ASN A 245 10.45 -7.64 24.79
CA ASN A 245 10.68 -9.02 24.41
C ASN A 245 12.03 -9.20 23.72
N GLU A 246 12.60 -10.36 23.90
CA GLU A 246 13.88 -10.73 23.30
C GLU A 246 13.68 -11.70 22.16
N TRP A 247 14.39 -11.47 21.06
CA TRP A 247 14.52 -12.40 19.94
C TRP A 247 15.87 -12.20 19.26
N ASP A 248 16.43 -13.29 18.75
CA ASP A 248 17.75 -13.29 18.14
C ASP A 248 18.83 -12.69 19.08
N ASP A 249 18.77 -13.04 20.37
CA ASP A 249 19.66 -12.55 21.45
C ASP A 249 19.68 -11.03 21.63
N LYS A 250 18.64 -10.34 21.18
CA LYS A 250 18.50 -8.89 21.30
C LYS A 250 17.12 -8.49 21.80
N PRO A 251 17.05 -7.50 22.70
CA PRO A 251 15.76 -6.94 23.07
C PRO A 251 15.11 -6.21 21.90
N GLY A 252 13.79 -6.24 21.83
CA GLY A 252 13.03 -5.70 20.71
C GLY A 252 13.29 -4.23 20.42
N TRP A 253 13.55 -3.41 21.43
CA TRP A 253 13.94 -2.02 21.21
C TRP A 253 15.24 -1.90 20.40
N GLN A 254 16.21 -2.76 20.65
CA GLN A 254 17.48 -2.78 19.91
C GLN A 254 17.28 -3.33 18.49
N ALA A 255 16.47 -4.37 18.33
CA ALA A 255 16.16 -4.95 17.03
C ALA A 255 15.51 -3.94 16.08
N TYR A 256 14.70 -3.01 16.59
CA TYR A 256 14.10 -1.92 15.83
C TYR A 256 14.96 -0.63 15.84
N GLY A 257 16.14 -0.67 16.43
CA GLY A 257 17.09 0.43 16.43
C GLY A 257 16.71 1.61 17.34
N LEU A 258 15.87 1.37 18.35
CA LEU A 258 15.58 2.36 19.39
C LEU A 258 16.78 2.47 20.35
N SER A 259 16.93 3.59 21.01
CA SER A 259 18.06 3.81 21.94
C SER A 259 17.87 3.18 23.32
N ASN A 260 16.64 2.92 23.74
CA ASN A 260 16.31 2.19 24.96
C ASN A 260 14.86 1.68 24.96
N ALA A 261 14.51 0.82 25.90
CA ALA A 261 13.18 0.20 26.04
C ALA A 261 12.04 1.19 26.32
N ASN A 262 12.34 2.37 26.84
CA ASN A 262 11.32 3.39 27.18
C ASN A 262 10.99 4.31 25.98
N LYS A 263 11.86 4.35 24.98
CA LYS A 263 11.60 5.14 23.78
C LYS A 263 10.70 4.38 22.82
N THR A 264 9.69 5.05 22.32
CA THR A 264 8.68 4.51 21.38
C THR A 264 8.99 4.82 19.92
N SER A 265 9.91 5.75 19.68
CA SER A 265 10.20 6.20 18.31
C SER A 265 11.68 6.53 18.11
N LYS A 266 12.10 6.41 16.85
CA LYS A 266 13.41 6.82 16.34
C LYS A 266 13.20 7.64 15.08
N TYR A 267 13.96 8.70 14.93
CA TYR A 267 13.93 9.58 13.76
C TYR A 267 15.33 9.70 13.17
N GLU A 268 15.42 9.56 11.87
CA GLU A 268 16.65 9.73 11.10
C GLU A 268 16.40 10.69 9.96
N GLY A 269 17.19 11.77 9.89
CA GLY A 269 17.17 12.71 8.79
C GLY A 269 18.31 12.42 7.82
N GLY A 270 18.05 12.58 6.53
CA GLY A 270 19.03 12.26 5.52
C GLY A 270 18.66 12.74 4.13
N SER A 271 19.29 12.13 3.14
CA SER A 271 19.00 12.29 1.73
C SER A 271 18.74 10.93 1.12
N SER A 272 17.89 10.86 0.11
CA SER A 272 17.62 9.61 -0.60
C SER A 272 17.70 9.80 -2.11
N ILE A 273 18.11 8.73 -2.78
CA ILE A 273 18.07 8.61 -4.23
C ILE A 273 17.35 7.31 -4.60
N GLN A 274 16.42 7.40 -5.53
CA GLN A 274 15.76 6.24 -6.09
C GLN A 274 15.85 6.29 -7.61
N ILE A 275 16.24 5.19 -8.23
CA ILE A 275 16.32 5.05 -9.67
C ILE A 275 15.41 3.89 -10.07
N ASP A 276 14.40 4.20 -10.85
CA ASP A 276 13.46 3.22 -11.38
C ASP A 276 13.69 3.05 -12.88
N PHE A 277 13.79 1.80 -13.30
CA PHE A 277 13.86 1.42 -14.70
C PHE A 277 12.78 0.35 -14.97
N ASP A 278 11.91 0.61 -15.93
CA ASP A 278 10.84 -0.33 -16.29
C ASP A 278 10.68 -0.35 -17.82
N ARG A 279 11.18 -1.40 -18.44
CA ARG A 279 11.16 -1.54 -19.89
C ARG A 279 10.63 -2.89 -20.35
N THR A 280 9.80 -2.82 -21.37
CA THR A 280 9.31 -3.99 -22.08
C THR A 280 10.09 -4.20 -23.37
N PHE A 281 10.55 -5.41 -23.60
CA PHE A 281 11.37 -5.81 -24.74
C PHE A 281 10.60 -6.76 -25.67
N GLY A 282 10.94 -6.71 -26.96
CA GLY A 282 10.38 -7.59 -28.00
C GLY A 282 9.13 -7.00 -28.67
N ARG A 283 8.87 -7.45 -29.92
CA ARG A 283 7.76 -6.96 -30.77
C ARG A 283 6.37 -7.14 -30.14
N LYS A 284 6.20 -8.12 -29.24
CA LYS A 284 4.93 -8.44 -28.57
C LYS A 284 4.96 -8.12 -27.06
N GLY A 285 5.99 -7.42 -26.56
CA GLY A 285 6.11 -7.12 -25.15
C GLY A 285 6.29 -8.36 -24.25
N ILE A 286 6.92 -9.41 -24.76
CA ILE A 286 7.02 -10.73 -24.10
C ILE A 286 7.89 -10.67 -22.85
N PHE A 287 8.92 -9.81 -22.86
CA PHE A 287 9.84 -9.70 -21.74
C PHE A 287 9.77 -8.28 -21.15
N ARG A 288 9.44 -8.17 -19.85
CA ARG A 288 9.46 -6.92 -19.11
C ARG A 288 10.53 -6.98 -18.03
N TYR A 289 11.46 -6.03 -18.07
CA TYR A 289 12.48 -5.87 -17.05
C TYR A 289 12.16 -4.64 -16.20
N ARG A 290 12.00 -4.86 -14.91
CA ARG A 290 11.79 -3.80 -13.93
C ARG A 290 12.84 -3.91 -12.84
N THR A 291 13.50 -2.80 -12.53
CA THR A 291 14.42 -2.71 -11.41
C THR A 291 14.25 -1.37 -10.71
N THR A 292 14.39 -1.38 -9.40
CA THR A 292 14.39 -0.20 -8.55
C THR A 292 15.63 -0.25 -7.68
N LEU A 293 16.48 0.76 -7.79
CA LEU A 293 17.61 0.98 -6.92
C LEU A 293 17.26 2.09 -5.95
N PHE A 294 17.33 1.82 -4.66
CA PHE A 294 17.09 2.80 -3.61
C PHE A 294 18.30 2.89 -2.69
N SER A 295 18.72 4.12 -2.37
CA SER A 295 19.76 4.40 -1.39
C SER A 295 19.32 5.54 -0.48
N PHE A 296 19.51 5.37 0.81
CA PHE A 296 19.29 6.39 1.82
C PHE A 296 20.61 6.66 2.55
N MET A 297 21.00 7.91 2.64
CA MET A 297 22.16 8.37 3.39
C MET A 297 21.66 9.19 4.59
N GLY A 298 21.67 8.59 5.77
CA GLY A 298 21.37 9.27 7.02
C GLY A 298 22.57 10.10 7.49
N TRP A 299 22.45 11.41 7.49
CA TRP A 299 23.46 12.34 8.03
C TRP A 299 23.02 13.01 9.33
N MET A 300 21.77 12.85 9.72
CA MET A 300 21.23 13.22 11.03
C MET A 300 20.62 11.98 11.71
N SER A 301 21.37 11.27 12.50
CA SER A 301 20.85 10.20 13.34
C SER A 301 20.44 10.75 14.70
N ASN A 302 19.24 10.36 15.17
CA ASN A 302 18.65 10.84 16.42
C ASN A 302 18.49 12.37 16.50
N LEU A 303 17.38 12.87 15.99
CA LEU A 303 16.98 14.30 16.11
C LEU A 303 16.78 14.77 17.57
N ASN A 304 17.18 13.99 18.56
CA ASN A 304 17.41 14.49 19.92
C ASN A 304 18.73 15.28 19.96
N MET A 305 18.64 16.54 19.62
CA MET A 305 19.74 17.48 19.65
C MET A 305 20.44 17.60 21.02
N LYS A 306 19.88 17.03 22.07
CA LYS A 306 20.46 17.10 23.43
C LYS A 306 21.66 16.17 23.68
N ASN A 307 21.93 15.18 22.84
CA ASN A 307 22.98 14.19 23.10
C ASN A 307 24.19 14.27 22.15
N ARG A 308 24.31 15.34 21.38
CA ARG A 308 25.46 15.50 20.44
C ARG A 308 26.66 16.24 20.99
N TYR A 309 26.58 16.74 22.22
CA TYR A 309 27.64 17.57 22.81
C TYR A 309 28.07 17.06 24.17
N THR A 310 28.07 15.76 24.39
CA THR A 310 28.79 15.15 25.53
C THR A 310 29.70 14.05 25.04
#